data_75ffea5bc4d365b94c409d3e64bc4e3b
#
_entry.id   75ffea5bc4d365b94c409d3e64bc4e3b
#
_cell.length_a   1.000
_cell.length_b   1.000
_cell.length_c   1.000
_cell.angle_alpha   90.00
_cell.angle_beta   90.00
_cell.angle_gamma   90.00
#
_symmetry.space_group_name_H-M   'P 1'
#
loop_
_entity.id
_entity.type
_entity.pdbx_description
1 polymer ?
#
loop_
_entity_poly.entity_id
_entity_poly.type
_entity_poly.pdbx_seq_one_letter_code
_entity_poly.pdbx_strand_id
1 'polypeptide(L)'
;MTFTKKNLLSLAAATIGVLSINAAVADSVVRVEKLHPSANRSYKVAGKRYTPLTQVSSFSQTGKASWYGNQFHGRKTSSGERYNMNALSAAHKTLPIPSYARLSNMQHGKRVRVSVNDRGPLHGNLVIVVGK
;
A
#
# COMPACT_ATOMS: atom_id res chain seq x y z
N MET A 1 -12.89 -2.92 -6.41
CA MET A 1 -12.13 -2.98 -5.16
C MET A 1 -11.97 -1.59 -4.56
N THR A 2 -12.15 -1.50 -3.28
CA THR A 2 -12.04 -0.23 -2.56
C THR A 2 -10.97 -0.35 -1.49
N PHE A 3 -10.24 0.72 -1.23
CA PHE A 3 -9.32 0.76 -0.10
C PHE A 3 -9.34 2.14 0.55
N THR A 4 -8.98 2.16 1.84
CA THR A 4 -8.93 3.39 2.64
C THR A 4 -7.58 3.45 3.34
N LYS A 5 -6.92 4.61 3.24
CA LYS A 5 -5.71 4.90 4.01
C LYS A 5 -6.09 5.74 5.21
N LYS A 6 -5.63 5.32 6.39
CA LYS A 6 -5.80 6.07 7.63
C LYS A 6 -4.47 6.60 8.11
N ASN A 7 -4.52 7.55 9.03
CA ASN A 7 -3.34 8.07 9.69
C ASN A 7 -2.54 6.94 10.35
N LEU A 8 -1.23 6.92 10.18
CA LEU A 8 -0.37 5.84 10.68
C LEU A 8 -0.44 5.70 12.19
N LEU A 9 -0.45 6.81 12.93
CA LEU A 9 -0.53 6.77 14.39
C LEU A 9 -1.83 6.15 14.87
N SER A 10 -2.93 6.55 14.25
CA SER A 10 -4.24 6.01 14.59
C SER A 10 -4.33 4.51 14.33
N LEU A 11 -3.79 4.07 13.19
CA LEU A 11 -3.77 2.65 12.85
C LEU A 11 -2.90 1.85 13.83
N ALA A 12 -1.73 2.36 14.18
CA ALA A 12 -0.86 1.66 15.11
C ALA A 12 -1.53 1.44 16.46
N ALA A 13 -2.15 2.46 17.01
CA ALA A 13 -2.82 2.37 18.29
C ALA A 13 -4.02 1.41 18.26
N ALA A 14 -4.83 1.49 17.22
CA ALA A 14 -6.04 0.68 17.12
C ALA A 14 -5.76 -0.79 16.81
N THR A 15 -4.67 -1.07 16.11
CA THR A 15 -4.44 -2.39 15.53
C THR A 15 -3.79 -3.36 16.51
N ILE A 16 -2.90 -2.89 17.36
CA ILE A 16 -2.12 -3.76 18.25
C ILE A 16 -3.02 -4.61 19.15
N GLY A 17 -4.04 -4.01 19.74
CA GLY A 17 -4.92 -4.73 20.64
C GLY A 17 -5.81 -5.76 19.95
N VAL A 18 -6.19 -5.49 18.70
CA VAL A 18 -7.13 -6.34 17.96
C VAL A 18 -6.43 -7.51 17.29
N LEU A 19 -5.25 -7.27 16.72
CA LEU A 19 -4.54 -8.30 15.95
C LEU A 19 -4.06 -9.47 16.77
N SER A 20 -3.82 -9.29 18.05
CA SER A 20 -3.42 -10.39 18.92
C SER A 20 -4.49 -11.49 18.98
N ILE A 21 -5.74 -11.13 18.77
CA ILE A 21 -6.86 -12.07 18.82
C ILE A 21 -7.10 -12.73 17.47
N ASN A 22 -6.85 -12.01 16.39
CA ASN A 22 -7.13 -12.46 15.04
C ASN A 22 -5.85 -12.76 14.26
N ALA A 23 -4.92 -13.43 14.89
CA ALA A 23 -3.60 -13.71 14.32
C ALA A 23 -3.66 -14.47 12.98
N ALA A 24 -4.75 -15.15 12.72
CA ALA A 24 -4.93 -15.88 11.46
C ALA A 24 -5.22 -14.96 10.27
N VAL A 25 -5.54 -13.71 10.53
CA VAL A 25 -5.89 -12.77 9.45
C VAL A 25 -4.61 -12.31 8.77
N ALA A 26 -4.60 -12.36 7.44
CA ALA A 26 -3.47 -11.94 6.64
C ALA A 26 -3.40 -10.41 6.55
N ASP A 27 -2.88 -9.78 7.57
CA ASP A 27 -2.70 -8.34 7.63
C ASP A 27 -1.24 -7.98 7.84
N SER A 28 -0.81 -6.89 7.22
CA SER A 28 0.48 -6.30 7.53
C SER A 28 0.49 -5.74 8.94
N VAL A 29 1.62 -5.90 9.63
CA VAL A 29 1.83 -5.27 10.93
C VAL A 29 2.06 -3.78 10.72
N VAL A 30 1.26 -2.96 11.39
CA VAL A 30 1.40 -1.51 11.29
C VAL A 30 2.53 -1.03 12.21
N ARG A 31 3.40 -0.21 11.64
CA ARG A 31 4.50 0.43 12.38
C ARG A 31 4.43 1.93 12.18
N VAL A 32 4.80 2.69 13.19
CA VAL A 32 4.96 4.13 13.07
C VAL A 32 6.35 4.40 12.52
N GLU A 33 6.41 4.92 11.31
CA GLU A 33 7.65 5.17 10.61
C GLU A 33 7.65 6.56 9.98
N LYS A 34 8.82 7.15 9.85
CA LYS A 34 8.98 8.39 9.10
C LYS A 34 8.79 8.12 7.61
N LEU A 35 8.28 9.11 6.90
CA LEU A 35 8.17 9.03 5.45
C LEU A 35 9.54 8.85 4.81
N HIS A 36 9.60 7.99 3.82
CA HIS A 36 10.84 7.74 3.09
C HIS A 36 11.25 9.01 2.35
N PRO A 37 12.51 9.47 2.48
CA PRO A 37 12.91 10.77 1.95
C PRO A 37 12.85 10.87 0.42
N SER A 38 13.13 9.81 -0.31
CA SER A 38 13.14 9.87 -1.78
C SER A 38 11.87 9.31 -2.41
N ALA A 39 11.21 8.35 -1.78
CA ALA A 39 10.04 7.68 -2.36
C ALA A 39 8.80 8.57 -2.40
N ASN A 40 8.80 9.67 -1.67
CA ASN A 40 7.67 10.62 -1.62
C ASN A 40 7.91 11.87 -2.45
N ARG A 41 8.92 11.90 -3.28
CA ARG A 41 9.16 12.99 -4.22
C ARG A 41 8.26 12.83 -5.45
N SER A 42 7.94 13.97 -6.07
CA SER A 42 7.26 13.95 -7.36
C SER A 42 8.10 13.21 -8.40
N TYR A 43 7.45 12.51 -9.29
CA TYR A 43 8.13 11.76 -10.34
C TYR A 43 7.32 11.81 -11.64
N LYS A 44 7.99 11.54 -12.75
CA LYS A 44 7.36 11.50 -14.07
C LYS A 44 7.51 10.13 -14.70
N VAL A 45 6.43 9.68 -15.33
CA VAL A 45 6.46 8.47 -16.16
C VAL A 45 5.65 8.75 -17.42
N ALA A 46 6.24 8.50 -18.57
CA ALA A 46 5.60 8.72 -19.88
C ALA A 46 5.00 10.11 -20.00
N GLY A 47 5.72 11.14 -19.54
CA GLY A 47 5.30 12.53 -19.61
C GLY A 47 4.29 12.97 -18.56
N LYS A 48 3.77 12.06 -17.76
CA LYS A 48 2.80 12.39 -16.71
C LYS A 48 3.51 12.52 -15.35
N ARG A 49 3.23 13.62 -14.65
CA ARG A 49 3.78 13.86 -13.31
C ARG A 49 2.83 13.31 -12.24
N TYR A 50 3.43 12.65 -11.26
CA TYR A 50 2.73 12.16 -10.08
C TYR A 50 3.32 12.83 -8.85
N THR A 51 2.47 13.34 -7.97
CA THR A 51 2.88 13.98 -6.74
C THR A 51 2.35 13.20 -5.55
N PRO A 52 3.21 12.49 -4.81
CA PRO A 52 2.78 11.74 -3.64
C PRO A 52 2.16 12.63 -2.57
N LEU A 53 1.17 12.07 -1.89
CA LEU A 53 0.55 12.70 -0.72
C LEU A 53 1.49 12.55 0.47
N THR A 54 1.70 13.62 1.21
CA THR A 54 2.58 13.60 2.39
C THR A 54 1.82 13.82 3.69
N GLN A 55 0.61 14.37 3.60
CA GLN A 55 -0.26 14.58 4.75
C GLN A 55 -1.66 14.11 4.37
N VAL A 56 -2.09 13.02 4.97
CA VAL A 56 -3.40 12.44 4.68
C VAL A 56 -4.09 12.06 5.96
N SER A 57 -5.23 12.69 6.26
CA SER A 57 -6.07 12.31 7.38
C SER A 57 -6.98 11.14 7.02
N SER A 58 -7.50 11.14 5.80
CA SER A 58 -8.30 10.02 5.28
C SER A 58 -8.15 9.94 3.77
N PHE A 59 -8.31 8.75 3.24
CA PHE A 59 -8.21 8.50 1.82
C PHE A 59 -9.08 7.30 1.46
N SER A 60 -9.86 7.41 0.41
CA SER A 60 -10.66 6.32 -0.11
C SER A 60 -10.67 6.38 -1.62
N GLN A 61 -10.49 5.24 -2.25
CA GLN A 61 -10.48 5.14 -3.70
C GLN A 61 -11.08 3.81 -4.12
N THR A 62 -11.88 3.82 -5.16
CA THR A 62 -12.45 2.62 -5.75
C THR A 62 -11.87 2.42 -7.14
N GLY A 63 -11.53 1.19 -7.47
CA GLY A 63 -10.99 0.89 -8.77
C GLY A 63 -10.56 -0.56 -8.89
N LYS A 64 -9.85 -0.84 -9.96
CA LYS A 64 -9.32 -2.18 -10.22
C LYS A 64 -7.98 -2.37 -9.55
N ALA A 65 -7.75 -3.55 -9.02
CA ALA A 65 -6.48 -3.95 -8.46
C ALA A 65 -5.90 -5.12 -9.26
N SER A 66 -4.59 -5.23 -9.21
CA SER A 66 -3.86 -6.36 -9.77
C SER A 66 -2.86 -6.85 -8.74
N TRP A 67 -2.09 -7.86 -9.09
CA TRP A 67 -1.07 -8.39 -8.21
C TRP A 67 0.23 -8.59 -8.97
N TYR A 68 1.36 -8.47 -8.24
CA TYR A 68 2.66 -8.74 -8.81
C TYR A 68 2.88 -10.23 -8.98
N GLY A 69 3.50 -10.60 -10.10
CA GLY A 69 3.98 -11.95 -10.27
C GLY A 69 5.38 -12.14 -9.66
N ASN A 70 5.85 -13.37 -9.67
CA ASN A 70 7.17 -13.71 -9.16
C ASN A 70 8.31 -13.09 -9.97
N GLN A 71 8.04 -12.57 -11.16
CA GLN A 71 9.03 -11.90 -12.00
C GLN A 71 9.64 -10.65 -11.33
N PHE A 72 8.94 -10.06 -10.36
CA PHE A 72 9.44 -8.91 -9.62
C PHE A 72 10.06 -9.27 -8.27
N HIS A 73 9.99 -10.53 -7.89
CA HIS A 73 10.51 -10.98 -6.60
C HIS A 73 12.01 -10.71 -6.47
N GLY A 74 12.39 -10.08 -5.37
CA GLY A 74 13.78 -9.72 -5.10
C GLY A 74 14.22 -8.39 -5.69
N ARG A 75 13.42 -7.72 -6.52
CA ARG A 75 13.74 -6.39 -7.04
C ARG A 75 13.52 -5.32 -5.98
N LYS A 76 14.29 -4.25 -6.06
CA LYS A 76 14.13 -3.11 -5.15
C LYS A 76 12.85 -2.34 -5.47
N THR A 77 12.12 -2.03 -4.45
CA THR A 77 10.95 -1.13 -4.51
C THR A 77 11.38 0.32 -4.33
N SER A 78 10.44 1.25 -4.47
CA SER A 78 10.70 2.68 -4.26
C SER A 78 11.13 3.01 -2.83
N SER A 79 10.74 2.19 -1.87
CA SER A 79 11.18 2.34 -0.48
C SER A 79 12.60 1.85 -0.23
N GLY A 80 13.22 1.20 -1.19
CA GLY A 80 14.51 0.55 -1.03
C GLY A 80 14.43 -0.88 -0.52
N GLU A 81 13.29 -1.30 -0.05
CA GLU A 81 13.07 -2.70 0.32
C GLU A 81 13.05 -3.59 -0.92
N ARG A 82 13.48 -4.83 -0.77
CA ARG A 82 13.31 -5.79 -1.85
C ARG A 82 11.87 -6.31 -1.86
N TYR A 83 11.29 -6.37 -3.05
CA TYR A 83 9.96 -6.91 -3.18
C TYR A 83 9.93 -8.39 -2.79
N ASN A 84 9.01 -8.72 -1.91
CA ASN A 84 8.76 -10.10 -1.50
C ASN A 84 7.33 -10.45 -1.90
N MET A 85 7.16 -11.33 -2.87
CA MET A 85 5.86 -11.72 -3.36
C MET A 85 4.98 -12.40 -2.31
N ASN A 86 5.58 -12.89 -1.23
CA ASN A 86 4.85 -13.53 -0.14
C ASN A 86 4.48 -12.57 0.99
N ALA A 87 4.86 -11.30 0.89
CA ALA A 87 4.52 -10.29 1.88
C ALA A 87 3.27 -9.52 1.48
N LEU A 88 2.57 -9.02 2.47
CA LEU A 88 1.38 -8.20 2.25
C LEU A 88 1.77 -6.75 2.01
N SER A 89 2.26 -6.48 0.83
CA SER A 89 2.69 -5.16 0.40
C SER A 89 1.97 -4.74 -0.88
N ALA A 90 2.06 -3.46 -1.20
CA ALA A 90 1.39 -2.90 -2.36
C ALA A 90 2.16 -1.76 -2.97
N ALA A 91 1.88 -1.49 -4.24
CA ALA A 91 2.30 -0.30 -4.94
C ALA A 91 1.10 0.60 -5.20
N HIS A 92 1.26 1.88 -4.97
CA HIS A 92 0.26 2.90 -5.24
C HIS A 92 0.93 4.15 -5.80
N LYS A 93 0.21 4.87 -6.67
CA LYS A 93 0.77 6.02 -7.36
C LYS A 93 1.14 7.16 -6.42
N THR A 94 0.34 7.41 -5.40
CA THR A 94 0.45 8.63 -4.60
C THR A 94 0.33 8.45 -3.09
N LEU A 95 -0.07 7.31 -2.57
CA LEU A 95 -0.11 7.13 -1.13
C LEU A 95 1.29 7.30 -0.53
N PRO A 96 1.41 7.85 0.68
CA PRO A 96 2.73 8.02 1.30
C PRO A 96 3.46 6.69 1.46
N ILE A 97 4.78 6.72 1.36
CA ILE A 97 5.64 5.58 1.62
C ILE A 97 6.50 5.90 2.84
N PRO A 98 6.45 5.11 3.90
CA PRO A 98 5.57 3.97 4.13
C PRO A 98 4.16 4.41 4.56
N SER A 99 3.18 3.62 4.23
CA SER A 99 1.83 3.77 4.76
C SER A 99 1.11 2.43 4.68
N TYR A 100 -0.09 2.39 5.22
CA TYR A 100 -0.88 1.17 5.26
C TYR A 100 -2.25 1.46 4.70
N ALA A 101 -2.75 0.56 3.89
CA ALA A 101 -4.06 0.69 3.27
C ALA A 101 -4.89 -0.55 3.53
N ARG A 102 -6.16 -0.35 3.79
CA ARG A 102 -7.12 -1.45 3.88
C ARG A 102 -7.77 -1.63 2.53
N LEU A 103 -7.64 -2.82 1.99
CA LEU A 103 -8.29 -3.20 0.75
C LEU A 103 -9.53 -3.99 1.05
N SER A 104 -10.64 -3.60 0.42
CA SER A 104 -11.90 -4.35 0.54
C SER A 104 -12.30 -4.82 -0.85
N ASN A 105 -12.57 -6.10 -0.99
CA ASN A 105 -13.15 -6.63 -2.21
C ASN A 105 -14.65 -6.38 -2.16
N MET A 106 -15.16 -5.60 -3.09
CA MET A 106 -16.56 -5.19 -3.08
C MET A 106 -17.54 -6.31 -3.42
N GLN A 107 -17.06 -7.39 -4.02
CA GLN A 107 -17.92 -8.50 -4.40
C GLN A 107 -18.26 -9.42 -3.21
N HIS A 108 -17.30 -9.65 -2.32
CA HIS A 108 -17.51 -10.56 -1.20
C HIS A 108 -17.16 -9.96 0.17
N GLY A 109 -16.77 -8.71 0.22
CA GLY A 109 -16.55 -8.00 1.47
C GLY A 109 -15.28 -8.36 2.24
N LYS A 110 -14.45 -9.25 1.75
CA LYS A 110 -13.19 -9.58 2.41
C LYS A 110 -12.23 -8.39 2.40
N ARG A 111 -11.49 -8.24 3.48
CA ARG A 111 -10.57 -7.12 3.70
C ARG A 111 -9.19 -7.64 4.05
N VAL A 112 -8.18 -6.86 3.65
CA VAL A 112 -6.79 -7.11 4.01
C VAL A 112 -6.09 -5.77 4.18
N ARG A 113 -5.16 -5.68 5.12
CA ARG A 113 -4.31 -4.51 5.28
C ARG A 113 -2.95 -4.78 4.65
N VAL A 114 -2.50 -3.86 3.83
CA VAL A 114 -1.23 -3.97 3.12
C VAL A 114 -0.32 -2.79 3.46
N SER A 115 0.98 -3.03 3.37
CA SER A 115 1.99 -1.99 3.50
C SER A 115 2.28 -1.42 2.11
N VAL A 116 2.20 -0.11 1.96
CA VAL A 116 2.55 0.57 0.71
C VAL A 116 4.03 0.87 0.72
N ASN A 117 4.78 0.25 -0.17
CA ASN A 117 6.23 0.38 -0.23
C ASN A 117 6.76 0.66 -1.64
N ASP A 118 5.89 0.81 -2.63
CA ASP A 118 6.32 1.01 -4.00
C ASP A 118 5.37 1.94 -4.76
N ARG A 119 5.82 2.43 -5.91
CA ARG A 119 5.06 3.29 -6.82
C ARG A 119 4.55 2.49 -8.01
N GLY A 120 3.34 2.79 -8.42
CA GLY A 120 2.61 2.14 -9.50
C GLY A 120 1.18 1.80 -9.06
N PRO A 121 0.40 1.16 -9.91
CA PRO A 121 0.65 0.81 -11.31
C PRO A 121 0.64 2.05 -12.20
N LEU A 122 1.41 2.00 -13.28
CA LEU A 122 1.61 3.18 -14.13
C LEU A 122 0.92 3.08 -15.48
N HIS A 123 0.13 2.08 -15.68
CA HIS A 123 -0.62 1.90 -16.93
C HIS A 123 -2.00 1.34 -16.66
N GLY A 124 -2.90 1.56 -17.61
CA GLY A 124 -4.27 1.13 -17.49
C GLY A 124 -5.05 1.92 -16.44
N ASN A 125 -6.17 1.39 -16.06
CA ASN A 125 -7.06 1.96 -15.04
C ASN A 125 -6.91 1.28 -13.67
N LEU A 126 -5.77 0.66 -13.44
CA LEU A 126 -5.46 0.04 -12.15
C LEU A 126 -5.16 1.13 -11.12
N VAL A 127 -5.64 0.95 -9.91
CA VAL A 127 -5.38 1.87 -8.81
C VAL A 127 -4.36 1.33 -7.82
N ILE A 128 -4.17 0.03 -7.76
CA ILE A 128 -3.23 -0.59 -6.83
C ILE A 128 -2.74 -1.93 -7.37
N VAL A 129 -1.50 -2.28 -7.02
CA VAL A 129 -0.93 -3.60 -7.28
C VAL A 129 -0.47 -4.17 -5.96
N VAL A 130 -0.88 -5.38 -5.65
CA VAL A 130 -0.58 -6.01 -4.37
C VAL A 130 0.36 -7.20 -4.55
N GLY A 131 1.08 -7.52 -3.50
CA GLY A 131 1.79 -8.79 -3.39
C GLY A 131 0.79 -9.93 -3.25
N LYS A 132 1.24 -11.14 -3.59
CA LYS A 132 0.40 -12.33 -3.55
C LYS A 132 -0.01 -12.69 -2.12
#